data_5b6eaab857aca272738c8742f9bc3f7c
#
_entry.id   5b6eaab857aca272738c8742f9bc3f7c
#
_cell.length_a   1.000
_cell.length_b   1.000
_cell.length_c   1.000
_cell.angle_alpha   90.00
_cell.angle_beta   90.00
_cell.angle_gamma   90.00
#
_symmetry.space_group_name_H-M   'P 1'
#
loop_
_entity.id
_entity.type
_entity.pdbx_description
1 polymer ?
#
loop_
_entity_poly.entity_id
_entity_poly.type
_entity_poly.pdbx_seq_one_letter_code
_entity_poly.pdbx_strand_id
1 'polypeptide(L)'
;SAFAPPLYTQDFNLYNKEVHAAFNDYNEGLAYARQEKKPILIDFSGYGCVNCRKMEASVWTDPVVKQILENKYVLITLMVDDKEKLKKPITVTENGKSVKLTTVGEKWSFLQRHKFGANAQPYYVIINSDGEPLAAPYGYNESVAKFIDFLQKGLKAFNK
;
A
#
# COMPACT_ATOMS: atom_id res chain seq x y z
N SER A 1 -7.31 1.87 -29.38
CA SER A 1 -6.92 1.92 -29.28
C SER A 1 -7.16 2.06 -29.02
N ALA A 2 -7.60 1.72 -29.09
CA ALA A 2 -7.29 1.71 -28.96
C ALA A 2 -7.41 2.04 -28.65
N PHE A 3 -7.69 1.85 -28.61
CA PHE A 3 -7.21 2.18 -28.26
C PHE A 3 -6.91 2.63 -27.94
N ALA A 4 -7.24 2.81 -28.16
CA ALA A 4 -6.71 3.24 -28.02
C ALA A 4 -6.42 3.56 -27.60
N PRO A 5 -6.20 3.43 -28.09
CA PRO A 5 -5.56 4.04 -27.28
C PRO A 5 -4.22 4.09 -26.74
N PRO A 6 -3.04 3.64 -27.21
CA PRO A 6 -1.81 3.77 -26.45
C PRO A 6 -1.27 5.18 -26.36
N LEU A 7 -1.31 5.89 -27.44
CA LEU A 7 -0.88 7.30 -27.42
C LEU A 7 -1.72 8.14 -26.47
N TYR A 8 -3.01 7.91 -26.53
CA TYR A 8 -3.93 8.59 -25.63
C TYR A 8 -3.59 8.30 -24.17
N THR A 9 -3.28 7.06 -23.87
CA THR A 9 -2.89 6.67 -22.50
C THR A 9 -1.61 7.35 -22.05
N GLN A 10 -0.63 7.46 -22.94
CA GLN A 10 0.62 8.13 -22.62
C GLN A 10 0.41 9.62 -22.36
N ASP A 11 -0.35 10.29 -23.21
CA ASP A 11 -0.66 11.70 -23.01
C ASP A 11 -1.39 11.93 -21.71
N PHE A 12 -2.33 11.06 -21.40
CA PHE A 12 -3.05 11.13 -20.15
C PHE A 12 -2.10 10.99 -18.96
N ASN A 13 -1.15 10.08 -19.03
CA ASN A 13 -0.20 9.84 -17.95
C ASN A 13 0.76 11.02 -17.73
N LEU A 14 1.07 11.78 -18.77
CA LEU A 14 1.90 12.97 -18.62
C LEU A 14 1.28 14.01 -17.69
N TYR A 15 -0.04 14.10 -17.69
CA TYR A 15 -0.77 15.06 -16.87
C TYR A 15 -1.29 14.46 -15.59
N ASN A 16 -1.30 13.15 -15.47
CA ASN A 16 -1.77 12.47 -14.28
C ASN A 16 -0.61 12.35 -13.29
N LYS A 17 -0.72 13.07 -12.18
CA LYS A 17 0.30 13.06 -11.14
C LYS A 17 0.03 12.04 -10.05
N GLU A 18 -1.07 11.32 -10.14
CA GLU A 18 -1.43 10.34 -9.13
C GLU A 18 -0.61 9.06 -9.30
N VAL A 19 -0.22 8.48 -8.17
CA VAL A 19 0.37 7.15 -8.13
C VAL A 19 -0.74 6.16 -7.88
N HIS A 20 -0.87 5.17 -8.73
CA HIS A 20 -1.87 4.13 -8.57
C HIS A 20 -1.25 2.86 -8.02
N ALA A 21 -1.92 2.26 -7.04
CA ALA A 21 -1.48 0.99 -6.50
C ALA A 21 -1.61 -0.09 -7.57
N ALA A 22 -0.60 -0.96 -7.64
CA ALA A 22 -0.65 -2.11 -8.53
C ALA A 22 -1.66 -3.13 -8.01
N PHE A 23 -1.86 -3.21 -6.71
CA PHE A 23 -2.71 -4.21 -6.07
C PHE A 23 -3.52 -3.62 -4.94
N ASN A 24 -4.70 -4.20 -4.72
CA ASN A 24 -5.55 -3.92 -3.58
C ASN A 24 -5.82 -5.17 -2.74
N ASP A 25 -5.00 -6.20 -2.92
CA ASP A 25 -5.09 -7.46 -2.16
C ASP A 25 -3.70 -7.87 -1.71
N TYR A 26 -3.60 -8.25 -0.43
CA TYR A 26 -2.33 -8.57 0.19
C TYR A 26 -1.64 -9.76 -0.47
N ASN A 27 -2.37 -10.88 -0.62
CA ASN A 27 -1.78 -12.11 -1.14
C ASN A 27 -1.39 -12.00 -2.61
N GLU A 28 -2.21 -11.32 -3.41
CA GLU A 28 -1.91 -11.11 -4.83
C GLU A 28 -0.66 -10.27 -4.99
N GLY A 29 -0.54 -9.21 -4.18
CA GLY A 29 0.64 -8.35 -4.22
C GLY A 29 1.92 -9.07 -3.81
N LEU A 30 1.84 -9.92 -2.77
CA LEU A 30 3.00 -10.70 -2.34
C LEU A 30 3.46 -11.67 -3.44
N ALA A 31 2.51 -12.35 -4.09
CA ALA A 31 2.84 -13.28 -5.16
C ALA A 31 3.52 -12.57 -6.33
N TYR A 32 3.00 -11.42 -6.72
CA TYR A 32 3.59 -10.62 -7.80
C TYR A 32 4.98 -10.12 -7.43
N ALA A 33 5.15 -9.64 -6.19
CA ALA A 33 6.45 -9.15 -5.73
C ALA A 33 7.51 -10.25 -5.72
N ARG A 34 7.10 -11.47 -5.36
CA ARG A 34 8.01 -12.62 -5.41
C ARG A 34 8.45 -12.90 -6.83
N GLN A 35 7.53 -12.87 -7.78
CA GLN A 35 7.83 -13.09 -9.18
C GLN A 35 8.76 -12.01 -9.74
N GLU A 36 8.51 -10.75 -9.39
CA GLU A 36 9.27 -9.60 -9.89
C GLU A 36 10.55 -9.32 -9.10
N LYS A 37 10.72 -9.99 -7.97
CA LYS A 37 11.88 -9.80 -7.07
C LYS A 37 12.00 -8.35 -6.62
N LYS A 38 10.90 -7.80 -6.12
CA LYS A 38 10.82 -6.43 -5.61
C LYS A 38 10.31 -6.43 -4.17
N PRO A 39 10.71 -5.43 -3.38
CA PRO A 39 10.09 -5.23 -2.08
C PRO A 39 8.69 -4.65 -2.24
N ILE A 40 7.93 -4.71 -1.17
CA ILE A 40 6.53 -4.31 -1.15
C ILE A 40 6.37 -3.11 -0.22
N LEU A 41 5.65 -2.09 -0.69
CA LEU A 41 5.12 -1.04 0.17
C LEU A 41 3.64 -1.30 0.35
N ILE A 42 3.23 -1.54 1.60
CA ILE A 42 1.80 -1.62 1.93
C ILE A 42 1.37 -0.26 2.46
N ASP A 43 0.32 0.27 1.87
CA ASP A 43 -0.33 1.50 2.29
C ASP A 43 -1.67 1.13 2.92
N PHE A 44 -1.72 1.15 4.26
CA PHE A 44 -2.98 1.05 4.97
C PHE A 44 -3.65 2.41 4.92
N SER A 45 -4.73 2.48 4.15
CA SER A 45 -5.41 3.73 3.80
C SER A 45 -6.91 3.61 4.12
N GLY A 46 -7.65 4.63 3.77
CA GLY A 46 -9.10 4.63 3.87
C GLY A 46 -9.66 5.62 2.87
N TYR A 47 -10.84 5.31 2.35
CA TYR A 47 -11.52 6.23 1.42
C TYR A 47 -11.83 7.56 2.10
N GLY A 48 -12.21 7.51 3.38
CA GLY A 48 -12.50 8.70 4.17
C GLY A 48 -11.32 9.28 4.93
N CYS A 49 -10.11 8.84 4.64
CA CYS A 49 -8.92 9.27 5.37
C CYS A 49 -8.35 10.55 4.76
N VAL A 50 -8.55 11.69 5.44
CA VAL A 50 -8.08 12.99 4.97
C VAL A 50 -6.56 13.03 4.87
N ASN A 51 -5.86 12.53 5.87
CA ASN A 51 -4.40 12.53 5.88
C ASN A 51 -3.81 11.64 4.79
N CYS A 52 -4.50 10.56 4.43
CA CYS A 52 -4.09 9.72 3.31
C CYS A 52 -4.13 10.51 2.00
N ARG A 53 -5.21 11.28 1.79
CA ARG A 53 -5.33 12.14 0.61
C ARG A 53 -4.26 13.22 0.59
N LYS A 54 -3.91 13.78 1.76
CA LYS A 54 -2.84 14.78 1.85
C LYS A 54 -1.49 14.20 1.46
N MET A 55 -1.18 12.99 1.90
CA MET A 55 0.07 12.33 1.50
C MET A 55 0.12 12.11 -0.01
N GLU A 56 -0.96 11.63 -0.60
CA GLU A 56 -1.03 11.39 -2.04
C GLU A 56 -0.85 12.69 -2.83
N ALA A 57 -1.41 13.79 -2.34
CA ALA A 57 -1.35 15.07 -3.04
C ALA A 57 -0.02 15.79 -2.88
N SER A 58 0.63 15.69 -1.73
CA SER A 58 1.82 16.49 -1.44
C SER A 58 3.13 15.71 -1.47
N VAL A 59 3.12 14.40 -1.16
CA VAL A 59 4.35 13.61 -1.09
C VAL A 59 4.46 12.71 -2.32
N TRP A 60 3.40 12.00 -2.67
CA TRP A 60 3.45 11.00 -3.75
C TRP A 60 3.51 11.63 -5.14
N THR A 61 3.19 12.91 -5.26
CA THR A 61 3.31 13.65 -6.52
C THR A 61 4.73 14.13 -6.79
N ASP A 62 5.63 14.05 -5.80
CA ASP A 62 7.03 14.36 -6.01
C ASP A 62 7.62 13.40 -7.05
N PRO A 63 8.34 13.90 -8.08
CA PRO A 63 8.82 13.03 -9.16
C PRO A 63 9.73 11.91 -8.70
N VAL A 64 10.57 12.14 -7.70
CA VAL A 64 11.47 11.10 -7.18
C VAL A 64 10.68 10.03 -6.43
N VAL A 65 9.75 10.46 -5.57
CA VAL A 65 8.88 9.53 -4.84
C VAL A 65 8.08 8.69 -5.82
N LYS A 66 7.45 9.33 -6.79
CA LYS A 66 6.64 8.65 -7.79
C LYS A 66 7.44 7.60 -8.54
N GLN A 67 8.65 7.97 -8.98
CA GLN A 67 9.52 7.04 -9.70
C GLN A 67 9.87 5.82 -8.85
N ILE A 68 10.22 6.04 -7.60
CA ILE A 68 10.59 4.93 -6.70
C ILE A 68 9.39 4.02 -6.48
N LEU A 69 8.21 4.58 -6.21
CA LEU A 69 7.00 3.79 -5.97
C LEU A 69 6.60 2.98 -7.19
N GLU A 70 6.72 3.54 -8.38
CA GLU A 70 6.30 2.86 -9.60
C GLU A 70 7.30 1.83 -10.11
N ASN A 71 8.59 2.05 -9.89
CA ASN A 71 9.63 1.24 -10.51
C ASN A 71 10.39 0.32 -9.55
N LYS A 72 10.45 0.66 -8.28
CA LYS A 72 11.29 -0.07 -7.32
C LYS A 72 10.49 -0.89 -6.32
N TYR A 73 9.20 -0.65 -6.21
CA TYR A 73 8.33 -1.30 -5.24
C TYR A 73 7.12 -1.92 -5.92
N VAL A 74 6.55 -2.91 -5.28
CA VAL A 74 5.18 -3.33 -5.55
C VAL A 74 4.31 -2.60 -4.52
N LEU A 75 3.41 -1.74 -4.98
CA LEU A 75 2.56 -0.94 -4.12
C LEU A 75 1.22 -1.66 -3.93
N ILE A 76 0.90 -1.94 -2.67
CA ILE A 76 -0.38 -2.53 -2.28
C ILE A 76 -1.12 -1.52 -1.42
N THR A 77 -2.30 -1.08 -1.85
CA THR A 77 -3.13 -0.20 -1.04
C THR A 77 -4.31 -0.98 -0.49
N LEU A 78 -4.45 -0.97 0.82
CA LEU A 78 -5.49 -1.70 1.54
C LEU A 78 -6.39 -0.70 2.26
N MET A 79 -7.65 -0.61 1.82
CA MET A 79 -8.62 0.34 2.35
C MET A 79 -9.33 -0.28 3.55
N VAL A 80 -9.01 0.20 4.74
CA VAL A 80 -9.55 -0.38 5.99
C VAL A 80 -11.02 -0.05 6.23
N ASP A 81 -11.57 0.90 5.48
CA ASP A 81 -12.98 1.29 5.58
C ASP A 81 -13.80 0.86 4.36
N ASP A 82 -13.27 -0.07 3.57
CA ASP A 82 -13.98 -0.60 2.41
C ASP A 82 -15.20 -1.40 2.89
N LYS A 83 -16.38 -0.98 2.44
CA LYS A 83 -17.66 -1.57 2.86
C LYS A 83 -18.09 -2.76 2.02
N GLU A 84 -17.32 -3.11 1.00
CA GLU A 84 -17.63 -4.25 0.16
C GLU A 84 -17.70 -5.53 1.01
N LYS A 85 -18.74 -6.33 0.81
CA LYS A 85 -18.91 -7.57 1.56
C LYS A 85 -17.98 -8.65 1.06
N LEU A 86 -17.37 -9.38 1.98
CA LEU A 86 -16.62 -10.58 1.62
C LEU A 86 -17.59 -11.65 1.13
N LYS A 87 -17.17 -12.44 0.15
CA LYS A 87 -17.97 -13.56 -0.34
C LYS A 87 -18.27 -14.55 0.77
N LYS A 88 -17.27 -14.81 1.61
CA LYS A 88 -17.42 -15.65 2.81
C LYS A 88 -16.84 -14.89 4.00
N PRO A 89 -17.62 -14.74 5.07
CA PRO A 89 -17.09 -14.14 6.30
C PRO A 89 -15.91 -14.95 6.83
N ILE A 90 -14.99 -14.26 7.46
CA ILE A 90 -13.78 -14.87 8.04
C ILE A 90 -13.92 -14.80 9.56
N THR A 91 -13.79 -15.94 10.23
CA THR A 91 -13.80 -15.98 11.69
C THR A 91 -12.36 -15.96 12.18
N VAL A 92 -12.05 -15.01 13.05
CA VAL A 92 -10.72 -14.85 13.64
C VAL A 92 -10.86 -14.79 15.16
N THR A 93 -9.74 -15.00 15.85
CA THR A 93 -9.65 -14.78 17.29
C THR A 93 -8.87 -13.52 17.53
N GLU A 94 -9.48 -12.57 18.24
CA GLU A 94 -8.83 -11.31 18.59
C GLU A 94 -9.12 -11.02 20.05
N ASN A 95 -8.05 -10.80 20.85
CA ASN A 95 -8.15 -10.56 22.29
C ASN A 95 -8.93 -11.65 23.02
N GLY A 96 -8.74 -12.90 22.62
CA GLY A 96 -9.39 -14.06 23.24
C GLY A 96 -10.85 -14.25 22.85
N LYS A 97 -11.35 -13.45 21.92
CA LYS A 97 -12.75 -13.53 21.46
C LYS A 97 -12.81 -13.92 20.00
N SER A 98 -13.85 -14.68 19.65
CA SER A 98 -14.14 -15.01 18.27
C SER A 98 -14.84 -13.81 17.60
N VAL A 99 -14.28 -13.31 16.52
CA VAL A 99 -14.80 -12.16 15.77
C VAL A 99 -15.01 -12.57 14.33
N LYS A 100 -16.12 -12.14 13.75
CA LYS A 100 -16.43 -12.43 12.36
C LYS A 100 -16.15 -11.18 11.50
N LEU A 101 -15.28 -11.33 10.53
CA LEU A 101 -14.97 -10.26 9.56
C LEU A 101 -15.89 -10.44 8.37
N THR A 102 -16.66 -9.41 8.03
CA THR A 102 -17.70 -9.49 7.00
C THR A 102 -17.43 -8.58 5.81
N THR A 103 -16.54 -7.59 5.95
CA THR A 103 -16.23 -6.67 4.86
C THR A 103 -14.76 -6.73 4.51
N VAL A 104 -14.43 -6.26 3.30
CA VAL A 104 -13.05 -6.15 2.82
C VAL A 104 -12.24 -5.26 3.78
N GLY A 105 -12.82 -4.13 4.19
CA GLY A 105 -12.14 -3.23 5.12
C GLY A 105 -11.83 -3.88 6.47
N GLU A 106 -12.77 -4.65 7.01
CA GLU A 106 -12.53 -5.37 8.27
C GLU A 106 -11.39 -6.37 8.14
N LYS A 107 -11.30 -7.04 6.99
CA LYS A 107 -10.20 -7.97 6.70
C LYS A 107 -8.86 -7.25 6.76
N TRP A 108 -8.73 -6.10 6.11
CA TRP A 108 -7.47 -5.35 6.10
C TRP A 108 -7.17 -4.69 7.42
N SER A 109 -8.20 -4.21 8.12
CA SER A 109 -8.02 -3.65 9.45
C SER A 109 -7.50 -4.71 10.43
N PHE A 110 -8.03 -5.92 10.35
CA PHE A 110 -7.54 -7.03 11.17
C PHE A 110 -6.09 -7.37 10.83
N LEU A 111 -5.75 -7.43 9.54
CA LEU A 111 -4.38 -7.69 9.10
C LEU A 111 -3.42 -6.65 9.70
N GLN A 112 -3.80 -5.38 9.67
CA GLN A 112 -2.97 -4.31 10.23
C GLN A 112 -2.75 -4.51 11.73
N ARG A 113 -3.81 -4.74 12.48
CA ARG A 113 -3.71 -4.94 13.93
C ARG A 113 -2.94 -6.20 14.29
N HIS A 114 -3.28 -7.29 13.64
CA HIS A 114 -2.74 -8.61 13.98
C HIS A 114 -1.28 -8.77 13.58
N LYS A 115 -0.94 -8.40 12.35
CA LYS A 115 0.42 -8.62 11.83
C LYS A 115 1.35 -7.46 12.14
N PHE A 116 0.85 -6.22 12.09
CA PHE A 116 1.70 -5.04 12.19
C PHE A 116 1.48 -4.25 13.48
N GLY A 117 0.54 -4.66 14.30
CA GLY A 117 0.35 -4.08 15.63
C GLY A 117 -0.09 -2.62 15.63
N ALA A 118 -0.80 -2.18 14.60
CA ALA A 118 -1.21 -0.80 14.46
C ALA A 118 -2.66 -0.68 14.00
N ASN A 119 -3.27 0.47 14.28
CA ASN A 119 -4.64 0.76 13.88
C ASN A 119 -4.78 2.25 13.60
N ALA A 120 -4.00 2.73 12.63
CA ALA A 120 -4.00 4.14 12.22
C ALA A 120 -3.77 4.23 10.72
N GLN A 121 -4.26 5.28 10.09
CA GLN A 121 -4.08 5.56 8.68
C GLN A 121 -3.72 7.04 8.50
N PRO A 122 -2.81 7.36 7.55
CA PRO A 122 -2.05 6.43 6.72
C PRO A 122 -1.00 5.71 7.54
N TYR A 123 -0.71 4.49 7.14
CA TYR A 123 0.32 3.70 7.79
C TYR A 123 1.04 2.88 6.73
N TYR A 124 2.34 3.08 6.61
CA TYR A 124 3.14 2.49 5.55
C TYR A 124 4.11 1.49 6.13
N VAL A 125 4.12 0.28 5.56
CA VAL A 125 5.07 -0.75 5.95
C VAL A 125 5.78 -1.27 4.71
N ILE A 126 7.07 -1.52 4.84
CA ILE A 126 7.88 -2.11 3.78
C ILE A 126 8.23 -3.52 4.20
N ILE A 127 7.89 -4.48 3.35
CA ILE A 127 8.12 -5.91 3.63
C ILE A 127 8.72 -6.58 2.41
N ASN A 128 9.29 -7.76 2.62
CA ASN A 128 9.67 -8.64 1.51
C ASN A 128 8.48 -9.56 1.15
N SER A 129 8.65 -10.41 0.15
CA SER A 129 7.57 -11.29 -0.30
C SER A 129 7.23 -12.40 0.69
N ASP A 130 8.01 -12.59 1.73
CA ASP A 130 7.71 -13.50 2.83
C ASP A 130 6.96 -12.79 3.96
N GLY A 131 6.68 -11.50 3.81
CA GLY A 131 5.97 -10.72 4.81
C GLY A 131 6.85 -10.16 5.92
N GLU A 132 8.16 -10.23 5.78
CA GLU A 132 9.09 -9.76 6.82
C GLU A 132 9.36 -8.26 6.67
N PRO A 133 9.34 -7.49 7.77
CA PRO A 133 9.60 -6.04 7.69
C PRO A 133 11.04 -5.74 7.27
N LEU A 134 11.19 -4.72 6.43
CA LEU A 134 12.50 -4.27 5.94
C LEU A 134 12.89 -2.90 6.49
N ALA A 135 11.95 -2.20 7.12
CA ALA A 135 12.19 -0.87 7.69
C ALA A 135 11.19 -0.62 8.80
N ALA A 136 11.49 0.34 9.68
CA ALA A 136 10.51 0.81 10.65
C ALA A 136 9.31 1.40 9.92
N PRO A 137 8.08 1.22 10.44
CA PRO A 137 6.90 1.76 9.76
C PRO A 137 6.90 3.28 9.74
N TYR A 138 6.13 3.84 8.80
CA TYR A 138 6.04 5.28 8.59
C TYR A 138 4.57 5.70 8.63
N GLY A 139 4.28 6.71 9.40
CA GLY A 139 2.92 7.24 9.51
C GLY A 139 2.72 8.50 8.71
N TYR A 140 1.81 9.38 9.19
CA TYR A 140 1.55 10.64 8.52
C TYR A 140 2.71 11.62 8.75
N ASN A 141 3.38 11.98 7.68
CA ASN A 141 4.42 12.99 7.68
C ASN A 141 4.63 13.44 6.25
N GLU A 142 4.35 14.71 5.96
CA GLU A 142 4.38 15.25 4.61
C GLU A 142 5.78 15.68 4.15
N SER A 143 6.83 15.31 4.86
CA SER A 143 8.21 15.58 4.42
C SER A 143 8.59 14.63 3.29
N VAL A 144 8.79 15.18 2.11
CA VAL A 144 9.24 14.41 0.94
C VAL A 144 10.59 13.75 1.24
N ALA A 145 11.52 14.50 1.84
CA ALA A 145 12.86 13.98 2.15
C ALA A 145 12.80 12.78 3.10
N LYS A 146 11.95 12.84 4.13
CA LYS A 146 11.81 11.74 5.07
C LYS A 146 11.16 10.52 4.43
N PHE A 147 10.19 10.75 3.55
CA PHE A 147 9.55 9.63 2.85
C PHE A 147 10.52 8.94 1.90
N ILE A 148 11.33 9.72 1.17
CA ILE A 148 12.39 9.16 0.32
C ILE A 148 13.38 8.35 1.16
N ASP A 149 13.79 8.87 2.31
CA ASP A 149 14.70 8.16 3.21
C ASP A 149 14.10 6.82 3.65
N PHE A 150 12.81 6.81 4.01
CA PHE A 150 12.08 5.60 4.36
C PHE A 150 12.12 4.57 3.22
N LEU A 151 11.82 5.02 1.99
CA LEU A 151 11.83 4.14 0.82
C LEU A 151 13.24 3.60 0.53
N GLN A 152 14.27 4.46 0.65
CA GLN A 152 15.64 4.04 0.40
C GLN A 152 16.13 3.04 1.44
N LYS A 153 15.74 3.20 2.69
CA LYS A 153 16.09 2.23 3.74
C LYS A 153 15.50 0.85 3.44
N GLY A 154 14.26 0.81 2.98
CA GLY A 154 13.63 -0.44 2.58
C GLY A 154 14.35 -1.11 1.42
N LEU A 155 14.73 -0.34 0.40
CA LEU A 155 15.47 -0.86 -0.75
C LEU A 155 16.84 -1.39 -0.32
N LYS A 156 17.53 -0.67 0.53
CA LYS A 156 18.85 -1.09 1.03
C LYS A 156 18.76 -2.40 1.81
N ALA A 157 17.75 -2.54 2.65
CA ALA A 157 17.53 -3.77 3.41
C ALA A 157 17.17 -4.93 2.49
N PHE A 158 16.39 -4.68 1.45
CA PHE A 158 15.98 -5.70 0.50
C PHE A 158 17.17 -6.24 -0.30
N ASN A 159 18.12 -5.37 -0.64
CA ASN A 159 19.27 -5.72 -1.48
C ASN A 159 20.46 -6.31 -0.71
N LYS A 160 20.30 -6.54 0.58
CA LYS A 160 21.36 -7.19 1.36
C LYS A 160 21.49 -8.68 1.09
#